data_b358a9dacc11b40fd0efc97ee938dfa7
#
_entry.id   b358a9dacc11b40fd0efc97ee938dfa7
#
_cell.length_a   1.000
_cell.length_b   1.000
_cell.length_c   1.000
_cell.angle_alpha   90.00
_cell.angle_beta   90.00
_cell.angle_gamma   90.00
#
_symmetry.space_group_name_H-M   'P 1'
#
loop_
_entity.id
_entity.type
_entity.pdbx_description
1 polymer ?
#
loop_
_entity_poly.entity_id
_entity_poly.type
_entity_poly.pdbx_seq_one_letter_code
_entity_poly.pdbx_strand_id
1 'polypeptide(L)'
;RNFDTIKDFPPIRTMGTVGFICAMLFVNFVGYDQGVLGINFQNSDTFVSFQNTYAQFYVSGVLGILLFLYSFSLPHCATNVSEGKVTISDALGLKAFALFKQRKMAIFFIFSMLLGVSLQITNGYANPFIASFKSIPEYASSWGANNANALISLSQLSETLCILLIPFVLKRFGIKQVMLFAMVAWVLRFGLFAVGNPGTGVWMFILSMIVYGIAFDFFNVSGSLFVDKETDKKIRSSAQGVFMMMTNGFGATFGMIGAQYVVNHFVYSQNDIYLQLDGWKSSWLIFAAYALVVTILFAVLFKYKHNPNQISNSSH
;
A
#
# COMPACT_ATOMS: atom_id res chain seq x y z
N ARG A 1 -6.34 -23.18 17.04
CA ARG A 1 -7.64 -23.33 17.74
C ARG A 1 -7.70 -22.60 19.08
N ASN A 2 -6.56 -22.16 19.63
CA ASN A 2 -6.45 -21.43 20.89
C ASN A 2 -5.73 -20.07 20.70
N PHE A 3 -5.75 -19.52 19.51
CA PHE A 3 -5.12 -18.23 19.19
C PHE A 3 -6.15 -17.10 19.30
N ASP A 4 -5.79 -16.06 20.02
CA ASP A 4 -6.51 -14.81 20.04
C ASP A 4 -6.14 -14.01 18.78
N THR A 5 -7.09 -13.91 17.83
CA THR A 5 -6.84 -13.22 16.56
C THR A 5 -6.43 -11.76 16.73
N ILE A 6 -6.81 -11.12 17.83
CA ILE A 6 -6.45 -9.72 18.10
C ILE A 6 -5.01 -9.61 18.62
N LYS A 7 -4.57 -10.55 19.43
CA LYS A 7 -3.22 -10.55 20.00
C LYS A 7 -2.19 -11.22 19.12
N ASP A 8 -2.55 -12.36 18.52
CA ASP A 8 -1.58 -13.23 17.84
C ASP A 8 -1.44 -12.93 16.36
N PHE A 9 -2.48 -12.39 15.70
CA PHE A 9 -2.44 -12.08 14.27
C PHE A 9 -1.45 -10.94 13.91
N PRO A 10 -1.36 -9.80 14.63
CA PRO A 10 -0.42 -8.75 14.29
C PRO A 10 1.05 -9.20 14.22
N PRO A 11 1.60 -9.94 15.21
CA PRO A 11 2.98 -10.45 15.13
C PRO A 11 3.20 -11.40 13.93
N ILE A 12 2.21 -12.24 13.61
CA ILE A 12 2.30 -13.15 12.45
C ILE A 12 2.32 -12.35 11.16
N ARG A 13 1.46 -11.33 11.03
CA ARG A 13 1.41 -10.46 9.86
C ARG A 13 2.72 -9.69 9.65
N THR A 14 3.39 -9.24 10.73
CA THR A 14 4.67 -8.53 10.62
C THR A 14 5.76 -9.38 9.99
N MET A 15 5.73 -10.71 10.12
CA MET A 15 6.66 -11.60 9.43
C MET A 15 6.55 -11.49 7.91
N GLY A 16 5.34 -11.29 7.39
CA GLY A 16 5.13 -11.03 5.96
C GLY A 16 5.82 -9.73 5.50
N THR A 17 5.70 -8.67 6.30
CA THR A 17 6.36 -7.39 6.01
C THR A 17 7.90 -7.52 6.09
N VAL A 18 8.42 -8.25 7.06
CA VAL A 18 9.87 -8.54 7.15
C VAL A 18 10.34 -9.29 5.91
N GLY A 19 9.61 -10.32 5.47
CA GLY A 19 9.93 -11.06 4.23
C GLY A 19 9.91 -10.16 3.00
N PHE A 20 8.96 -9.24 2.91
CA PHE A 20 8.88 -8.25 1.82
C PHE A 20 10.09 -7.30 1.83
N ILE A 21 10.47 -6.76 2.99
CA ILE A 21 11.67 -5.92 3.14
C ILE A 21 12.92 -6.70 2.72
N CYS A 22 13.07 -7.93 3.18
CA CYS A 22 14.21 -8.78 2.79
C CYS A 22 14.27 -8.99 1.28
N ALA A 23 13.12 -9.25 0.62
CA ALA A 23 13.07 -9.41 -0.83
C ALA A 23 13.44 -8.12 -1.57
N MET A 24 12.94 -6.96 -1.12
CA MET A 24 13.30 -5.65 -1.70
C MET A 24 14.80 -5.36 -1.58
N LEU A 25 15.37 -5.56 -0.39
CA LEU A 25 16.80 -5.33 -0.16
C LEU A 25 17.65 -6.33 -0.95
N PHE A 26 17.20 -7.59 -1.04
CA PHE A 26 17.90 -8.61 -1.83
C PHE A 26 18.02 -8.18 -3.29
N VAL A 27 16.93 -7.85 -3.96
CA VAL A 27 16.98 -7.44 -5.38
C VAL A 27 17.67 -6.10 -5.60
N ASN A 28 17.77 -5.25 -4.56
CA ASN A 28 18.46 -3.98 -4.62
C ASN A 28 19.99 -4.14 -4.54
N PHE A 29 20.46 -4.98 -3.62
CA PHE A 29 21.90 -5.09 -3.34
C PHE A 29 22.58 -6.28 -3.97
N VAL A 30 21.84 -7.29 -4.43
CA VAL A 30 22.39 -8.43 -5.19
C VAL A 30 22.30 -8.14 -6.68
N GLY A 31 23.37 -8.45 -7.40
CA GLY A 31 23.45 -8.18 -8.83
C GLY A 31 24.69 -8.79 -9.45
N TYR A 32 25.05 -8.27 -10.62
CA TYR A 32 26.24 -8.68 -11.35
C TYR A 32 27.25 -7.52 -11.39
N ASP A 33 28.50 -7.80 -11.02
CA ASP A 33 29.64 -6.93 -11.22
C ASP A 33 30.55 -7.58 -12.26
N GLN A 34 30.68 -6.93 -13.43
CA GLN A 34 31.43 -7.49 -14.58
C GLN A 34 31.04 -8.95 -14.94
N GLY A 35 29.75 -9.29 -14.75
CA GLY A 35 29.24 -10.64 -15.06
C GLY A 35 29.37 -11.65 -13.90
N VAL A 36 29.96 -11.28 -12.77
CA VAL A 36 30.08 -12.13 -11.58
C VAL A 36 29.00 -11.76 -10.58
N LEU A 37 28.30 -12.76 -10.02
CA LEU A 37 27.31 -12.55 -8.98
C LEU A 37 27.98 -11.99 -7.72
N GLY A 38 27.48 -10.88 -7.23
CA GLY A 38 28.02 -10.23 -6.05
C GLY A 38 26.96 -9.42 -5.28
N ILE A 39 27.38 -8.91 -4.11
CA ILE A 39 26.61 -8.02 -3.27
C ILE A 39 27.34 -6.68 -3.22
N ASN A 40 26.63 -5.59 -3.50
CA ASN A 40 27.21 -4.26 -3.46
C ASN A 40 26.29 -3.30 -2.72
N PHE A 41 26.79 -2.69 -1.63
CA PHE A 41 26.10 -1.67 -0.84
C PHE A 41 26.52 -0.24 -1.24
N GLN A 42 27.54 -0.13 -2.07
CA GLN A 42 28.07 1.13 -2.59
C GLN A 42 27.73 1.27 -4.07
N ASN A 43 27.59 2.50 -4.53
CA ASN A 43 27.35 2.77 -5.94
C ASN A 43 28.66 2.50 -6.72
N SER A 44 28.67 1.43 -7.50
CA SER A 44 29.73 1.14 -8.47
C SER A 44 29.14 1.23 -9.86
N ASP A 45 29.84 1.90 -10.77
CA ASP A 45 29.39 2.08 -12.16
C ASP A 45 29.33 0.75 -12.94
N THR A 46 30.02 -0.29 -12.46
CA THR A 46 30.08 -1.63 -13.08
C THR A 46 29.02 -2.59 -12.51
N PHE A 47 28.39 -2.24 -11.37
CA PHE A 47 27.44 -3.10 -10.70
C PHE A 47 26.01 -2.89 -11.21
N VAL A 48 25.41 -3.96 -11.71
CA VAL A 48 24.01 -3.98 -12.16
C VAL A 48 23.17 -4.82 -11.20
N SER A 49 22.39 -4.17 -10.35
CA SER A 49 21.52 -4.86 -9.38
C SER A 49 20.37 -5.61 -10.05
N PHE A 50 19.86 -6.66 -9.40
CA PHE A 50 18.75 -7.46 -9.92
C PHE A 50 17.49 -6.64 -10.18
N GLN A 51 17.23 -5.57 -9.41
CA GLN A 51 16.08 -4.67 -9.63
C GLN A 51 16.08 -4.04 -11.04
N ASN A 52 17.24 -3.90 -11.68
CA ASN A 52 17.39 -3.29 -13.01
C ASN A 52 17.49 -4.34 -14.12
N THR A 53 17.30 -5.63 -13.80
CA THR A 53 17.42 -6.75 -14.74
C THR A 53 16.22 -7.68 -14.65
N TYR A 54 16.10 -8.60 -15.62
CA TYR A 54 15.11 -9.67 -15.59
C TYR A 54 15.31 -10.67 -14.43
N ALA A 55 16.48 -10.66 -13.77
CA ALA A 55 16.78 -11.56 -12.66
C ALA A 55 15.80 -11.41 -11.48
N GLN A 56 15.21 -10.23 -11.28
CA GLN A 56 14.15 -10.03 -10.28
C GLN A 56 12.94 -10.98 -10.47
N PHE A 57 12.59 -11.29 -11.72
CA PHE A 57 11.49 -12.21 -12.02
C PHE A 57 11.87 -13.67 -11.71
N TYR A 58 13.13 -14.05 -11.94
CA TYR A 58 13.60 -15.38 -11.53
C TYR A 58 13.59 -15.55 -10.00
N VAL A 59 14.04 -14.52 -9.27
CA VAL A 59 13.97 -14.53 -7.80
C VAL A 59 12.51 -14.71 -7.34
N SER A 60 11.58 -13.94 -7.90
CA SER A 60 10.15 -14.06 -7.58
C SER A 60 9.61 -15.47 -7.92
N GLY A 61 9.97 -16.01 -9.08
CA GLY A 61 9.57 -17.36 -9.52
C GLY A 61 10.07 -18.47 -8.58
N VAL A 62 11.35 -18.40 -8.17
CA VAL A 62 11.94 -19.38 -7.22
C VAL A 62 11.23 -19.30 -5.87
N LEU A 63 11.02 -18.08 -5.33
CA LEU A 63 10.30 -17.91 -4.06
C LEU A 63 8.86 -18.41 -4.16
N GLY A 64 8.18 -18.21 -5.31
CA GLY A 64 6.84 -18.76 -5.57
C GLY A 64 6.82 -20.28 -5.55
N ILE A 65 7.80 -20.94 -6.18
CA ILE A 65 7.92 -22.42 -6.18
C ILE A 65 8.19 -22.91 -4.75
N LEU A 66 9.08 -22.27 -4.00
CA LEU A 66 9.35 -22.65 -2.61
C LEU A 66 8.11 -22.51 -1.74
N LEU A 67 7.34 -21.43 -1.89
CA LEU A 67 6.07 -21.23 -1.20
C LEU A 67 5.05 -22.30 -1.58
N PHE A 68 4.95 -22.66 -2.85
CA PHE A 68 4.09 -23.75 -3.32
C PHE A 68 4.47 -25.07 -2.64
N LEU A 69 5.74 -25.45 -2.64
CA LEU A 69 6.21 -26.66 -1.97
C LEU A 69 5.94 -26.62 -0.46
N TYR A 70 6.19 -25.47 0.18
CA TYR A 70 5.93 -25.28 1.61
C TYR A 70 4.44 -25.41 1.95
N SER A 71 3.54 -25.03 1.03
CA SER A 71 2.10 -25.08 1.28
C SER A 71 1.57 -26.48 1.57
N PHE A 72 2.25 -27.53 1.07
CA PHE A 72 1.90 -28.93 1.37
C PHE A 72 2.22 -29.34 2.81
N SER A 73 3.09 -28.60 3.51
CA SER A 73 3.43 -28.86 4.90
C SER A 73 2.48 -28.19 5.89
N LEU A 74 1.55 -27.33 5.41
CA LEU A 74 0.62 -26.63 6.27
C LEU A 74 -0.42 -27.58 6.88
N PRO A 75 -0.83 -27.36 8.15
CA PRO A 75 -1.84 -28.20 8.79
C PRO A 75 -3.20 -28.07 8.08
N HIS A 76 -3.90 -29.20 7.99
CA HIS A 76 -5.22 -29.23 7.40
C HIS A 76 -6.22 -28.40 8.23
N CYS A 77 -6.83 -27.41 7.60
CA CYS A 77 -7.89 -26.62 8.20
C CYS A 77 -9.25 -27.21 7.79
N ALA A 78 -10.06 -27.57 8.79
CA ALA A 78 -11.42 -28.04 8.53
C ALA A 78 -12.23 -26.90 7.89
N THR A 79 -12.76 -27.16 6.71
CA THR A 79 -13.69 -26.25 6.03
C THR A 79 -15.10 -26.46 6.59
N ASN A 80 -15.78 -25.39 6.99
CA ASN A 80 -17.20 -25.47 7.28
C ASN A 80 -17.95 -25.57 5.95
N VAL A 81 -18.27 -26.79 5.55
CA VAL A 81 -19.18 -27.01 4.43
C VAL A 81 -20.58 -26.66 4.95
N SER A 82 -21.15 -25.59 4.46
CA SER A 82 -22.57 -25.29 4.73
C SER A 82 -23.42 -26.40 4.12
N GLU A 83 -24.21 -27.08 4.94
CA GLU A 83 -25.20 -28.04 4.50
C GLU A 83 -26.30 -27.35 3.70
N GLY A 84 -26.11 -27.21 2.39
CA GLY A 84 -27.07 -26.60 1.47
C GLY A 84 -26.50 -26.41 0.07
N LYS A 85 -27.37 -26.37 -0.94
CA LYS A 85 -26.98 -26.04 -2.32
C LYS A 85 -26.43 -24.64 -2.36
N VAL A 86 -25.10 -24.52 -2.39
CA VAL A 86 -24.43 -23.21 -2.57
C VAL A 86 -24.71 -22.73 -3.99
N THR A 87 -25.47 -21.65 -4.11
CA THR A 87 -25.70 -21.01 -5.41
C THR A 87 -24.39 -20.37 -5.89
N ILE A 88 -24.17 -20.31 -7.20
CA ILE A 88 -23.02 -19.62 -7.79
C ILE A 88 -22.90 -18.18 -7.26
N SER A 89 -24.03 -17.50 -7.08
CA SER A 89 -24.11 -16.18 -6.45
C SER A 89 -23.57 -16.15 -5.01
N ASP A 90 -23.80 -17.23 -4.24
CA ASP A 90 -23.28 -17.34 -2.87
C ASP A 90 -21.78 -17.65 -2.88
N ALA A 91 -21.34 -18.54 -3.78
CA ALA A 91 -19.94 -18.90 -3.93
C ALA A 91 -19.08 -17.69 -4.37
N LEU A 92 -19.60 -16.86 -5.25
CA LEU A 92 -18.96 -15.61 -5.71
C LEU A 92 -19.14 -14.43 -4.75
N GLY A 93 -19.91 -14.58 -3.66
CA GLY A 93 -20.14 -13.51 -2.70
C GLY A 93 -20.96 -12.33 -3.24
N LEU A 94 -21.70 -12.51 -4.35
CA LEU A 94 -22.43 -11.42 -5.02
C LEU A 94 -23.50 -10.77 -4.13
N LYS A 95 -23.97 -11.46 -3.09
CA LYS A 95 -24.90 -10.92 -2.08
C LYS A 95 -24.32 -9.69 -1.37
N ALA A 96 -23.01 -9.59 -1.23
CA ALA A 96 -22.37 -8.42 -0.60
C ALA A 96 -22.53 -7.13 -1.43
N PHE A 97 -22.75 -7.21 -2.73
CA PHE A 97 -23.06 -6.03 -3.56
C PHE A 97 -24.39 -5.36 -3.17
N ALA A 98 -25.29 -6.09 -2.53
CA ALA A 98 -26.51 -5.49 -1.99
C ALA A 98 -26.23 -4.40 -0.92
N LEU A 99 -25.03 -4.41 -0.30
CA LEU A 99 -24.58 -3.38 0.63
C LEU A 99 -24.48 -1.99 0.00
N PHE A 100 -24.29 -1.89 -1.33
CA PHE A 100 -24.33 -0.61 -2.05
C PHE A 100 -25.70 0.08 -1.99
N LYS A 101 -26.78 -0.64 -1.68
CA LYS A 101 -28.11 -0.05 -1.44
C LYS A 101 -28.16 0.73 -0.13
N GLN A 102 -27.28 0.44 0.81
CA GLN A 102 -27.13 1.18 2.06
C GLN A 102 -26.22 2.38 1.83
N ARG A 103 -26.75 3.60 1.92
CA ARG A 103 -26.02 4.85 1.66
C ARG A 103 -24.65 4.91 2.38
N LYS A 104 -24.60 4.46 3.63
CA LYS A 104 -23.38 4.49 4.44
C LYS A 104 -22.29 3.55 3.88
N MET A 105 -22.68 2.33 3.51
CA MET A 105 -21.76 1.35 2.91
C MET A 105 -21.34 1.75 1.50
N ALA A 106 -22.26 2.27 0.69
CA ALA A 106 -21.94 2.77 -0.65
C ALA A 106 -20.90 3.89 -0.60
N ILE A 107 -21.09 4.90 0.28
CA ILE A 107 -20.12 5.97 0.49
C ILE A 107 -18.77 5.38 0.91
N PHE A 108 -18.74 4.47 1.88
CA PHE A 108 -17.51 3.83 2.33
C PHE A 108 -16.78 3.10 1.20
N PHE A 109 -17.46 2.27 0.41
CA PHE A 109 -16.86 1.53 -0.70
C PHE A 109 -16.33 2.45 -1.81
N ILE A 110 -17.07 3.52 -2.15
CA ILE A 110 -16.59 4.51 -3.12
C ILE A 110 -15.31 5.19 -2.62
N PHE A 111 -15.26 5.62 -1.36
CA PHE A 111 -14.05 6.24 -0.81
C PHE A 111 -12.91 5.24 -0.65
N SER A 112 -13.20 3.96 -0.40
CA SER A 112 -12.20 2.89 -0.42
C SER A 112 -11.56 2.73 -1.80
N MET A 113 -12.37 2.82 -2.87
CA MET A 113 -11.86 2.83 -4.25
C MET A 113 -10.98 4.06 -4.52
N LEU A 114 -11.45 5.25 -4.15
CA LEU A 114 -10.68 6.49 -4.35
C LEU A 114 -9.36 6.49 -3.56
N LEU A 115 -9.34 5.89 -2.37
CA LEU A 115 -8.09 5.73 -1.63
C LEU A 115 -7.18 4.68 -2.26
N GLY A 116 -7.74 3.62 -2.82
CA GLY A 116 -7.01 2.62 -3.61
C GLY A 116 -6.27 3.24 -4.80
N VAL A 117 -6.83 4.30 -5.41
CA VAL A 117 -6.14 5.12 -6.42
C VAL A 117 -4.82 5.68 -5.86
N SER A 118 -4.86 6.31 -4.67
CA SER A 118 -3.65 6.87 -4.03
C SER A 118 -2.60 5.80 -3.74
N LEU A 119 -3.02 4.63 -3.28
CA LEU A 119 -2.13 3.49 -3.05
C LEU A 119 -1.41 3.06 -4.33
N GLN A 120 -2.14 2.94 -5.43
CA GLN A 120 -1.55 2.47 -6.69
C GLN A 120 -0.67 3.52 -7.37
N ILE A 121 -1.00 4.81 -7.27
CA ILE A 121 -0.11 5.89 -7.69
C ILE A 121 1.28 5.71 -7.04
N THR A 122 1.31 5.52 -5.72
CA THR A 122 2.57 5.29 -4.99
C THR A 122 3.28 4.03 -5.45
N ASN A 123 2.57 2.90 -5.54
CA ASN A 123 3.16 1.61 -5.90
C ASN A 123 3.74 1.62 -7.32
N GLY A 124 3.10 2.32 -8.25
CA GLY A 124 3.53 2.38 -9.64
C GLY A 124 4.63 3.41 -9.91
N TYR A 125 4.61 4.54 -9.20
CA TYR A 125 5.43 5.69 -9.61
C TYR A 125 6.46 6.16 -8.58
N ALA A 126 6.43 5.70 -7.32
CA ALA A 126 7.44 6.12 -6.34
C ALA A 126 8.85 5.68 -6.72
N ASN A 127 9.02 4.42 -7.16
CA ASN A 127 10.32 3.91 -7.58
C ASN A 127 10.83 4.59 -8.88
N PRO A 128 10.06 4.62 -9.99
CA PRO A 128 10.48 5.34 -11.20
C PRO A 128 10.83 6.80 -10.94
N PHE A 129 10.07 7.49 -10.07
CA PHE A 129 10.35 8.87 -9.69
C PHE A 129 11.70 9.02 -8.98
N ILE A 130 11.96 8.24 -7.93
CA ILE A 130 13.23 8.32 -7.19
C ILE A 130 14.39 7.92 -8.10
N ALA A 131 14.21 6.90 -8.93
CA ALA A 131 15.22 6.42 -9.86
C ALA A 131 15.53 7.44 -10.99
N SER A 132 14.55 8.30 -11.37
CA SER A 132 14.74 9.31 -12.43
C SER A 132 15.82 10.34 -12.06
N PHE A 133 16.04 10.59 -10.79
CA PHE A 133 17.13 11.47 -10.33
C PHE A 133 18.54 10.96 -10.70
N LYS A 134 18.68 9.68 -10.97
CA LYS A 134 19.95 9.09 -11.42
C LYS A 134 20.46 9.68 -12.73
N SER A 135 19.54 10.14 -13.57
CA SER A 135 19.88 10.79 -14.85
C SER A 135 20.32 12.23 -14.70
N ILE A 136 20.20 12.84 -13.52
CA ILE A 136 20.52 14.24 -13.26
C ILE A 136 21.94 14.31 -12.68
N PRO A 137 22.89 15.04 -13.29
CA PRO A 137 24.30 15.03 -12.86
C PRO A 137 24.50 15.34 -11.37
N GLU A 138 23.72 16.26 -10.82
CA GLU A 138 23.83 16.68 -9.41
C GLU A 138 23.40 15.58 -8.43
N TYR A 139 22.57 14.63 -8.87
CA TYR A 139 22.01 13.57 -8.02
C TYR A 139 22.48 12.18 -8.43
N ALA A 140 23.19 12.02 -9.55
CA ALA A 140 23.62 10.73 -10.12
C ALA A 140 24.42 9.88 -9.12
N SER A 141 25.26 10.51 -8.29
CA SER A 141 26.05 9.85 -7.25
C SER A 141 25.31 9.69 -5.91
N SER A 142 24.08 10.23 -5.77
CA SER A 142 23.35 10.14 -4.51
C SER A 142 22.95 8.71 -4.21
N TRP A 143 23.09 8.30 -2.94
CA TRP A 143 22.72 6.96 -2.51
C TRP A 143 21.20 6.68 -2.74
N GLY A 144 20.35 7.67 -2.47
CA GLY A 144 18.91 7.53 -2.63
C GLY A 144 18.45 7.27 -4.06
N ALA A 145 19.01 7.97 -5.05
CA ALA A 145 18.69 7.76 -6.46
C ALA A 145 19.14 6.37 -6.95
N ASN A 146 20.31 5.91 -6.48
CA ASN A 146 20.85 4.62 -6.87
C ASN A 146 20.20 3.43 -6.16
N ASN A 147 19.62 3.66 -4.97
CA ASN A 147 19.03 2.62 -4.13
C ASN A 147 17.56 2.93 -3.81
N ALA A 148 16.75 3.25 -4.83
CA ALA A 148 15.36 3.63 -4.68
C ALA A 148 14.54 2.58 -3.90
N ASN A 149 14.72 1.28 -4.17
CA ASN A 149 14.03 0.21 -3.46
C ASN A 149 14.41 0.15 -1.98
N ALA A 150 15.70 0.35 -1.65
CA ALA A 150 16.14 0.40 -0.26
C ALA A 150 15.53 1.60 0.47
N LEU A 151 15.44 2.76 -0.18
CA LEU A 151 14.76 3.93 0.39
C LEU A 151 13.25 3.66 0.60
N ILE A 152 12.58 3.05 -0.39
CA ILE A 152 11.15 2.69 -0.30
C ILE A 152 10.90 1.63 0.78
N SER A 153 11.87 0.75 1.08
CA SER A 153 11.72 -0.26 2.14
C SER A 153 11.47 0.35 3.53
N LEU A 154 11.86 1.62 3.75
CA LEU A 154 11.51 2.36 4.96
C LEU A 154 9.98 2.52 5.12
N SER A 155 9.22 2.55 4.02
CA SER A 155 7.76 2.58 4.08
C SER A 155 7.21 1.31 4.72
N GLN A 156 7.82 0.16 4.44
CA GLN A 156 7.42 -1.13 5.00
C GLN A 156 7.76 -1.22 6.50
N LEU A 157 8.90 -0.65 6.90
CA LEU A 157 9.24 -0.56 8.32
C LEU A 157 8.23 0.32 9.06
N SER A 158 7.86 1.47 8.48
CA SER A 158 6.81 2.34 9.02
C SER A 158 5.47 1.63 9.12
N GLU A 159 5.07 0.87 8.09
CA GLU A 159 3.85 0.04 8.09
C GLU A 159 3.83 -0.90 9.32
N THR A 160 4.93 -1.63 9.54
CA THR A 160 5.07 -2.52 10.70
C THR A 160 4.84 -1.80 12.03
N LEU A 161 5.45 -0.63 12.21
CA LEU A 161 5.30 0.16 13.44
C LEU A 161 3.88 0.73 13.57
N CYS A 162 3.28 1.18 12.49
CA CYS A 162 1.93 1.73 12.47
C CYS A 162 0.87 0.68 12.83
N ILE A 163 1.01 -0.56 12.35
CA ILE A 163 0.10 -1.67 12.73
C ILE A 163 0.05 -1.84 14.25
N LEU A 164 1.18 -1.74 14.95
CA LEU A 164 1.23 -1.85 16.40
C LEU A 164 0.55 -0.68 17.12
N LEU A 165 0.51 0.50 16.51
CA LEU A 165 -0.13 1.69 17.07
C LEU A 165 -1.64 1.75 16.84
N ILE A 166 -2.17 1.02 15.86
CA ILE A 166 -3.59 1.07 15.46
C ILE A 166 -4.55 0.82 16.62
N PRO A 167 -4.41 -0.21 17.47
CA PRO A 167 -5.35 -0.46 18.56
C PRO A 167 -5.48 0.73 19.51
N PHE A 168 -4.35 1.37 19.81
CA PHE A 168 -4.29 2.54 20.68
C PHE A 168 -4.99 3.76 20.07
N VAL A 169 -4.69 4.04 18.80
CA VAL A 169 -5.25 5.17 18.06
C VAL A 169 -6.76 4.98 17.83
N LEU A 170 -7.20 3.77 17.46
CA LEU A 170 -8.61 3.44 17.28
C LEU A 170 -9.42 3.59 18.56
N LYS A 171 -8.88 3.15 19.70
CA LYS A 171 -9.54 3.29 20.99
C LYS A 171 -9.75 4.76 21.37
N ARG A 172 -8.76 5.61 21.06
CA ARG A 172 -8.79 7.04 21.42
C ARG A 172 -9.63 7.88 20.47
N PHE A 173 -9.51 7.69 19.16
CA PHE A 173 -10.07 8.58 18.15
C PHE A 173 -11.27 7.97 17.40
N GLY A 174 -11.37 6.64 17.36
CA GLY A 174 -12.42 5.94 16.65
C GLY A 174 -12.20 5.81 15.15
N ILE A 175 -13.00 4.95 14.52
CA ILE A 175 -12.83 4.51 13.13
C ILE A 175 -12.77 5.68 12.13
N LYS A 176 -13.72 6.63 12.17
CA LYS A 176 -13.77 7.75 11.22
C LYS A 176 -12.53 8.63 11.28
N GLN A 177 -12.07 8.99 12.49
CA GLN A 177 -10.93 9.87 12.66
C GLN A 177 -9.65 9.19 12.19
N VAL A 178 -9.49 7.90 12.48
CA VAL A 178 -8.33 7.12 12.05
C VAL A 178 -8.28 7.02 10.52
N MET A 179 -9.43 6.83 9.85
CA MET A 179 -9.52 6.89 8.39
C MET A 179 -9.15 8.27 7.85
N LEU A 180 -9.58 9.36 8.51
CA LEU A 180 -9.21 10.73 8.12
C LEU A 180 -7.72 10.97 8.28
N PHE A 181 -7.09 10.49 9.35
CA PHE A 181 -5.63 10.57 9.52
C PHE A 181 -4.90 9.88 8.35
N ALA A 182 -5.38 8.71 7.93
CA ALA A 182 -4.83 8.02 6.76
C ALA A 182 -4.95 8.85 5.48
N MET A 183 -6.10 9.47 5.26
CA MET A 183 -6.32 10.31 4.07
C MET A 183 -5.43 11.56 4.07
N VAL A 184 -5.30 12.25 5.20
CA VAL A 184 -4.37 13.39 5.36
C VAL A 184 -2.92 12.93 5.15
N ALA A 185 -2.57 11.73 5.63
CA ALA A 185 -1.24 11.16 5.41
C ALA A 185 -0.93 10.95 3.92
N TRP A 186 -1.91 10.59 3.09
CA TRP A 186 -1.72 10.54 1.62
C TRP A 186 -1.44 11.91 1.01
N VAL A 187 -2.13 12.96 1.47
CA VAL A 187 -1.85 14.33 1.02
C VAL A 187 -0.42 14.73 1.36
N LEU A 188 0.00 14.49 2.61
CA LEU A 188 1.36 14.77 3.07
C LEU A 188 2.40 13.97 2.29
N ARG A 189 2.16 12.67 2.05
CA ARG A 189 3.08 11.81 1.31
C ARG A 189 3.36 12.35 -0.08
N PHE A 190 2.32 12.68 -0.84
CA PHE A 190 2.46 13.21 -2.19
C PHE A 190 3.08 14.61 -2.21
N GLY A 191 2.70 15.47 -1.24
CA GLY A 191 3.32 16.79 -1.08
C GLY A 191 4.82 16.71 -0.78
N LEU A 192 5.24 15.78 0.08
CA LEU A 192 6.65 15.54 0.40
C LEU A 192 7.43 15.00 -0.81
N PHE A 193 6.82 14.16 -1.65
CA PHE A 193 7.44 13.75 -2.90
C PHE A 193 7.59 14.91 -3.87
N ALA A 194 6.62 15.82 -3.95
CA ALA A 194 6.68 16.97 -4.85
C ALA A 194 7.84 17.93 -4.54
N VAL A 195 8.24 18.04 -3.28
CA VAL A 195 9.29 18.99 -2.86
C VAL A 195 10.61 18.32 -2.47
N GLY A 196 10.63 16.99 -2.33
CA GLY A 196 11.82 16.23 -1.97
C GLY A 196 12.77 16.00 -3.14
N ASN A 197 14.03 15.72 -2.81
CA ASN A 197 15.05 15.26 -3.74
C ASN A 197 16.02 14.32 -3.01
N PRO A 198 16.82 13.49 -3.72
CA PRO A 198 17.73 12.53 -3.07
C PRO A 198 19.04 13.15 -2.56
N GLY A 199 19.24 14.45 -2.72
CA GLY A 199 20.34 15.23 -2.16
C GLY A 199 20.01 15.83 -0.81
N THR A 200 20.07 17.15 -0.70
CA THR A 200 19.78 17.91 0.56
C THR A 200 18.33 17.74 1.03
N GLY A 201 17.41 17.41 0.12
CA GLY A 201 15.98 17.18 0.41
C GLY A 201 15.63 15.73 0.71
N VAL A 202 16.57 14.81 0.88
CA VAL A 202 16.32 13.38 1.11
C VAL A 202 15.46 13.11 2.36
N TRP A 203 15.56 13.97 3.36
CA TRP A 203 14.75 13.87 4.57
C TRP A 203 13.24 13.98 4.30
N MET A 204 12.82 14.68 3.23
CA MET A 204 11.42 14.75 2.79
C MET A 204 10.96 13.40 2.25
N PHE A 205 11.83 12.70 1.50
CA PHE A 205 11.55 11.33 1.07
C PHE A 205 11.44 10.39 2.27
N ILE A 206 12.38 10.46 3.22
CA ILE A 206 12.33 9.65 4.45
C ILE A 206 11.03 9.92 5.22
N LEU A 207 10.67 11.18 5.40
CA LEU A 207 9.41 11.54 6.07
C LEU A 207 8.18 11.03 5.30
N SER A 208 8.19 11.11 3.95
CA SER A 208 7.16 10.52 3.10
C SER A 208 7.04 9.01 3.30
N MET A 209 8.16 8.31 3.44
CA MET A 209 8.16 6.86 3.72
C MET A 209 7.59 6.54 5.11
N ILE A 210 7.91 7.35 6.11
CA ILE A 210 7.36 7.19 7.48
C ILE A 210 5.84 7.42 7.48
N VAL A 211 5.37 8.45 6.79
CA VAL A 211 3.94 8.77 6.69
C VAL A 211 3.13 7.68 5.98
N TYR A 212 3.77 6.88 5.14
CA TYR A 212 3.11 5.79 4.39
C TYR A 212 2.43 4.76 5.30
N GLY A 213 3.05 4.37 6.39
CA GLY A 213 2.44 3.40 7.32
C GLY A 213 1.10 3.91 7.88
N ILE A 214 1.03 5.22 8.22
CA ILE A 214 -0.23 5.85 8.65
C ILE A 214 -1.23 5.87 7.47
N ALA A 215 -0.78 6.26 6.27
CA ALA A 215 -1.63 6.39 5.11
C ALA A 215 -2.30 5.08 4.69
N PHE A 216 -1.56 3.98 4.76
CA PHE A 216 -2.03 2.67 4.30
C PHE A 216 -2.78 1.90 5.40
N ASP A 217 -2.12 1.64 6.54
CA ASP A 217 -2.67 0.72 7.55
C ASP A 217 -3.84 1.30 8.32
N PHE A 218 -3.81 2.58 8.64
CA PHE A 218 -4.90 3.19 9.40
C PHE A 218 -6.22 3.11 8.64
N PHE A 219 -6.19 3.25 7.31
CA PHE A 219 -7.41 3.09 6.53
C PHE A 219 -7.80 1.61 6.37
N ASN A 220 -6.87 0.74 6.04
CA ASN A 220 -7.17 -0.67 5.79
C ASN A 220 -7.73 -1.36 7.02
N VAL A 221 -7.09 -1.18 8.18
CA VAL A 221 -7.55 -1.82 9.41
C VAL A 221 -8.86 -1.19 9.90
N SER A 222 -8.96 0.14 9.88
CA SER A 222 -10.21 0.82 10.28
C SER A 222 -11.37 0.48 9.34
N GLY A 223 -11.08 0.35 8.03
CA GLY A 223 -12.06 -0.03 7.01
C GLY A 223 -12.54 -1.46 7.20
N SER A 224 -11.63 -2.39 7.44
CA SER A 224 -11.97 -3.78 7.75
C SER A 224 -12.85 -3.87 9.00
N LEU A 225 -12.49 -3.18 10.08
CA LEU A 225 -13.29 -3.12 11.31
C LEU A 225 -14.66 -2.45 11.09
N PHE A 226 -14.73 -1.44 10.23
CA PHE A 226 -15.99 -0.81 9.86
C PHE A 226 -16.90 -1.80 9.13
N VAL A 227 -16.38 -2.51 8.12
CA VAL A 227 -17.12 -3.55 7.39
C VAL A 227 -17.61 -4.64 8.35
N ASP A 228 -16.76 -5.11 9.25
CA ASP A 228 -17.12 -6.15 10.22
C ASP A 228 -18.26 -5.74 11.15
N LYS A 229 -18.32 -4.47 11.53
CA LYS A 229 -19.36 -3.93 12.41
C LYS A 229 -20.69 -3.66 11.71
N GLU A 230 -20.64 -3.26 10.45
CA GLU A 230 -21.81 -2.83 9.69
C GLU A 230 -22.43 -3.97 8.87
N THR A 231 -21.85 -5.18 8.91
CA THR A 231 -22.34 -6.30 8.11
C THR A 231 -22.71 -7.51 8.97
N ASP A 232 -23.75 -8.22 8.54
CA ASP A 232 -24.15 -9.48 9.16
C ASP A 232 -23.07 -10.55 9.06
N LYS A 233 -22.95 -11.38 10.10
CA LYS A 233 -21.95 -12.47 10.14
C LYS A 233 -21.96 -13.37 8.90
N LYS A 234 -23.16 -13.58 8.29
CA LYS A 234 -23.33 -14.46 7.11
C LYS A 234 -22.66 -13.95 5.84
N ILE A 235 -22.58 -12.61 5.66
CA ILE A 235 -22.03 -11.98 4.46
C ILE A 235 -20.73 -11.21 4.73
N ARG A 236 -20.21 -11.24 5.96
CA ARG A 236 -19.05 -10.46 6.39
C ARG A 236 -17.81 -10.74 5.54
N SER A 237 -17.48 -12.01 5.30
CA SER A 237 -16.33 -12.39 4.46
C SER A 237 -16.49 -11.85 3.03
N SER A 238 -17.68 -11.96 2.44
CA SER A 238 -17.94 -11.40 1.11
C SER A 238 -17.88 -9.87 1.09
N ALA A 239 -18.32 -9.21 2.16
CA ALA A 239 -18.23 -7.75 2.30
C ALA A 239 -16.76 -7.28 2.40
N GLN A 240 -15.91 -8.02 3.11
CA GLN A 240 -14.47 -7.80 3.11
C GLN A 240 -13.87 -7.98 1.70
N GLY A 241 -14.33 -9.00 0.97
CA GLY A 241 -13.95 -9.20 -0.43
C GLY A 241 -14.32 -8.01 -1.32
N VAL A 242 -15.52 -7.45 -1.15
CA VAL A 242 -15.95 -6.22 -1.87
C VAL A 242 -15.06 -5.03 -1.48
N PHE A 243 -14.75 -4.85 -0.20
CA PHE A 243 -13.83 -3.80 0.25
C PHE A 243 -12.46 -3.91 -0.44
N MET A 244 -11.88 -5.11 -0.45
CA MET A 244 -10.59 -5.37 -1.12
C MET A 244 -10.68 -5.19 -2.63
N MET A 245 -11.79 -5.57 -3.26
CA MET A 245 -12.02 -5.36 -4.70
C MET A 245 -12.13 -3.86 -5.02
N MET A 246 -12.79 -3.07 -4.18
CA MET A 246 -12.87 -1.62 -4.37
C MET A 246 -11.50 -0.95 -4.24
N THR A 247 -10.68 -1.33 -3.25
CA THR A 247 -9.35 -0.75 -3.04
C THR A 247 -8.32 -1.27 -4.06
N ASN A 248 -8.10 -2.59 -4.11
CA ASN A 248 -7.02 -3.21 -4.87
C ASN A 248 -7.42 -3.66 -6.29
N GLY A 249 -8.72 -3.70 -6.60
CA GLY A 249 -9.25 -3.95 -7.93
C GLY A 249 -9.53 -2.65 -8.67
N PHE A 250 -10.71 -2.09 -8.46
CA PHE A 250 -11.14 -0.87 -9.17
C PHE A 250 -10.25 0.33 -8.86
N GLY A 251 -9.90 0.55 -7.58
CA GLY A 251 -9.00 1.63 -7.19
C GLY A 251 -7.65 1.50 -7.86
N ALA A 252 -7.09 0.29 -7.91
CA ALA A 252 -5.84 0.01 -8.60
C ALA A 252 -5.93 0.33 -10.10
N THR A 253 -6.97 -0.16 -10.78
CA THR A 253 -7.14 0.02 -12.22
C THR A 253 -7.28 1.50 -12.58
N PHE A 254 -8.21 2.21 -11.93
CA PHE A 254 -8.41 3.64 -12.20
C PHE A 254 -7.20 4.48 -11.77
N GLY A 255 -6.54 4.08 -10.68
CA GLY A 255 -5.33 4.74 -10.18
C GLY A 255 -4.18 4.66 -11.17
N MET A 256 -3.91 3.47 -11.71
CA MET A 256 -2.83 3.29 -12.69
C MET A 256 -3.11 4.02 -14.00
N ILE A 257 -4.34 3.92 -14.53
CA ILE A 257 -4.72 4.62 -15.78
C ILE A 257 -4.62 6.13 -15.59
N GLY A 258 -5.18 6.68 -14.52
CA GLY A 258 -5.15 8.11 -14.24
C GLY A 258 -3.72 8.63 -14.00
N ALA A 259 -2.93 7.90 -13.21
CA ALA A 259 -1.54 8.26 -12.96
C ALA A 259 -0.69 8.20 -14.23
N GLN A 260 -0.88 7.17 -15.07
CA GLN A 260 -0.19 7.06 -16.35
C GLN A 260 -0.50 8.25 -17.27
N TYR A 261 -1.76 8.67 -17.33
CA TYR A 261 -2.14 9.84 -18.12
C TYR A 261 -1.42 11.11 -17.64
N VAL A 262 -1.43 11.36 -16.33
CA VAL A 262 -0.75 12.53 -15.74
C VAL A 262 0.76 12.46 -15.97
N VAL A 263 1.40 11.34 -15.67
CA VAL A 263 2.86 11.19 -15.81
C VAL A 263 3.29 11.23 -17.27
N ASN A 264 2.54 10.61 -18.18
CA ASN A 264 2.83 10.71 -19.61
C ASN A 264 2.76 12.16 -20.11
N HIS A 265 1.76 12.93 -19.66
CA HIS A 265 1.58 14.31 -20.08
C HIS A 265 2.63 15.26 -19.51
N PHE A 266 2.98 15.15 -18.25
CA PHE A 266 3.88 16.08 -17.58
C PHE A 266 5.36 15.65 -17.59
N VAL A 267 5.64 14.35 -17.62
CA VAL A 267 7.00 13.82 -17.51
C VAL A 267 7.50 13.27 -18.85
N TYR A 268 6.86 12.23 -19.36
CA TYR A 268 7.40 11.50 -20.51
C TYR A 268 7.21 12.19 -21.87
N SER A 269 6.37 13.22 -21.93
CA SER A 269 6.27 14.11 -23.11
C SER A 269 7.44 15.09 -23.21
N GLN A 270 8.24 15.27 -22.17
CA GLN A 270 9.35 16.21 -22.14
C GLN A 270 10.63 15.51 -22.62
N ASN A 271 11.37 16.17 -23.52
CA ASN A 271 12.65 15.68 -24.01
C ASN A 271 13.83 16.06 -23.13
N ASP A 272 13.69 17.13 -22.34
CA ASP A 272 14.71 17.63 -21.44
C ASP A 272 14.54 17.01 -20.05
N ILE A 273 15.66 16.60 -19.44
CA ILE A 273 15.69 15.88 -18.17
C ILE A 273 15.27 16.76 -16.98
N TYR A 274 15.57 18.05 -17.03
CA TYR A 274 15.15 19.00 -15.99
C TYR A 274 13.66 19.32 -16.11
N LEU A 275 13.13 19.40 -17.34
CA LEU A 275 11.70 19.55 -17.57
C LEU A 275 10.93 18.29 -17.13
N GLN A 276 11.51 17.10 -17.29
CA GLN A 276 10.94 15.87 -16.73
C GLN A 276 10.87 15.91 -15.19
N LEU A 277 11.90 16.47 -14.54
CA LEU A 277 11.89 16.62 -13.09
C LEU A 277 10.81 17.59 -12.61
N ASP A 278 10.64 18.73 -13.28
CA ASP A 278 9.53 19.66 -13.02
C ASP A 278 8.18 19.01 -13.30
N GLY A 279 8.10 18.16 -14.31
CA GLY A 279 6.94 17.33 -14.63
C GLY A 279 6.59 16.36 -13.50
N TRP A 280 7.59 15.73 -12.87
CA TRP A 280 7.38 14.89 -11.68
C TRP A 280 6.82 15.69 -10.50
N LYS A 281 7.40 16.87 -10.23
CA LYS A 281 6.90 17.77 -9.19
C LYS A 281 5.43 18.14 -9.42
N SER A 282 5.09 18.51 -10.65
CA SER A 282 3.71 18.85 -11.05
C SER A 282 2.77 17.65 -10.89
N SER A 283 3.21 16.46 -11.29
CA SER A 283 2.44 15.22 -11.14
C SER A 283 2.15 14.91 -9.66
N TRP A 284 3.15 15.00 -8.79
CA TRP A 284 2.96 14.77 -7.35
C TRP A 284 2.06 15.81 -6.69
N LEU A 285 2.10 17.07 -7.13
CA LEU A 285 1.18 18.11 -6.66
C LEU A 285 -0.26 17.82 -7.10
N ILE A 286 -0.47 17.34 -8.33
CA ILE A 286 -1.80 16.93 -8.81
C ILE A 286 -2.32 15.75 -7.97
N PHE A 287 -1.49 14.76 -7.66
CA PHE A 287 -1.87 13.63 -6.81
C PHE A 287 -2.16 14.09 -5.37
N ALA A 288 -1.40 15.05 -4.84
CA ALA A 288 -1.66 15.64 -3.53
C ALA A 288 -3.01 16.40 -3.51
N ALA A 289 -3.30 17.18 -4.55
CA ALA A 289 -4.58 17.88 -4.71
C ALA A 289 -5.75 16.88 -4.81
N TYR A 290 -5.59 15.81 -5.59
CA TYR A 290 -6.57 14.71 -5.64
C TYR A 290 -6.84 14.12 -4.25
N ALA A 291 -5.78 13.74 -3.51
CA ALA A 291 -5.93 13.18 -2.17
C ALA A 291 -6.58 14.17 -1.19
N LEU A 292 -6.28 15.47 -1.31
CA LEU A 292 -6.90 16.53 -0.50
C LEU A 292 -8.41 16.62 -0.78
N VAL A 293 -8.82 16.65 -2.05
CA VAL A 293 -10.24 16.70 -2.43
C VAL A 293 -10.98 15.48 -1.88
N VAL A 294 -10.40 14.27 -2.06
CA VAL A 294 -11.00 13.04 -1.53
C VAL A 294 -11.12 13.10 0.00
N THR A 295 -10.11 13.63 0.71
CA THR A 295 -10.13 13.79 2.16
C THR A 295 -11.26 14.73 2.62
N ILE A 296 -11.41 15.88 1.97
CA ILE A 296 -12.47 16.85 2.30
C ILE A 296 -13.84 16.24 2.04
N LEU A 297 -14.05 15.62 0.90
CA LEU A 297 -15.32 14.99 0.56
C LEU A 297 -15.67 13.86 1.55
N PHE A 298 -14.70 13.04 1.95
CA PHE A 298 -14.92 12.00 2.96
C PHE A 298 -15.30 12.61 4.31
N ALA A 299 -14.61 13.64 4.77
CA ALA A 299 -14.91 14.30 6.04
C ALA A 299 -16.37 14.79 6.12
N VAL A 300 -16.88 15.33 4.99
CA VAL A 300 -18.24 15.88 4.88
C VAL A 300 -19.28 14.78 4.68
N LEU A 301 -19.05 13.85 3.78
CA LEU A 301 -20.06 12.87 3.35
C LEU A 301 -20.13 11.64 4.26
N PHE A 302 -19.00 11.19 4.82
CA PHE A 302 -18.97 10.01 5.66
C PHE A 302 -19.32 10.36 7.11
N LYS A 303 -20.57 10.11 7.50
CA LYS A 303 -21.07 10.36 8.86
C LYS A 303 -21.02 9.08 9.68
N TYR A 304 -20.11 9.03 10.66
CA TYR A 304 -19.96 7.91 11.60
C TYR A 304 -19.70 8.43 13.01
N LYS A 305 -20.53 8.02 13.97
CA LYS A 305 -20.37 8.37 15.39
C LYS A 305 -19.54 7.27 16.08
N HIS A 306 -18.50 7.67 16.76
CA HIS A 306 -17.69 6.78 17.58
C HIS A 306 -18.45 6.41 18.84
N ASN A 307 -18.53 5.10 19.15
CA ASN A 307 -19.02 4.59 20.43
C ASN A 307 -17.87 3.80 21.10
N PRO A 308 -17.22 4.36 22.13
CA PRO A 308 -16.05 3.74 22.78
C PRO A 308 -16.33 2.34 23.35
N ASN A 309 -17.56 2.14 23.85
CA ASN A 309 -17.97 0.89 24.51
C ASN A 309 -18.14 -0.30 23.54
N GLN A 310 -18.22 -0.04 22.24
CA GLN A 310 -18.35 -1.10 21.24
C GLN A 310 -17.00 -1.72 20.82
N ILE A 311 -15.88 -1.08 21.15
CA ILE A 311 -14.54 -1.60 20.84
C ILE A 311 -14.07 -2.57 21.92
N SER A 312 -14.51 -2.41 23.17
CA SER A 312 -14.16 -3.29 24.28
C SER A 312 -14.85 -4.66 24.25
N ASN A 313 -16.00 -4.77 23.58
CA ASN A 313 -16.82 -6.00 23.55
C ASN A 313 -16.52 -6.91 22.35
N SER A 314 -15.57 -6.58 21.49
CA SER A 314 -15.12 -7.47 20.37
C SER A 314 -13.95 -8.40 20.80
N SER A 315 -13.60 -8.41 22.09
CA SER A 315 -12.54 -9.24 22.67
C SER A 315 -13.09 -10.48 23.41
N HIS A 316 -14.31 -10.95 23.06
CA HIS A 316 -14.84 -12.22 23.57
C HIS A 316 -15.30 -13.12 22.42
#